data_825ca3822cb776a5cff2dd1d54b3e052
#
_entry.id   825ca3822cb776a5cff2dd1d54b3e052
#
_cell.length_a   1.000
_cell.length_b   1.000
_cell.length_c   1.000
_cell.angle_alpha   90.00
_cell.angle_beta   90.00
_cell.angle_gamma   90.00
#
_symmetry.space_group_name_H-M   'P 1'
#
loop_
_entity.id
_entity.type
_entity.pdbx_description
1 polymer ?
#
loop_
_entity_poly.entity_id
_entity_poly.type
_entity_poly.pdbx_seq_one_letter_code
_entity_poly.pdbx_strand_id
1 'polypeptide(L)' 'MNVKLDGDKLVITIDVSKKALEGAQPSKSGKTRLVASTNGFTNYGPVGLSLNCTTK' A
#
# COMPACT_ATOMS: atom_id res chain seq x y z
N MET A 1 -0.58 4.26 4.56
CA MET A 1 -0.43 4.59 3.12
C MET A 1 -1.19 5.86 2.82
N ASN A 2 -0.56 6.73 2.09
CA ASN A 2 -1.16 7.99 1.67
C ASN A 2 -1.21 8.05 0.15
N VAL A 3 -2.39 8.31 -0.42
CA VAL A 3 -2.57 8.39 -1.87
C VAL A 3 -3.14 9.77 -2.19
N LYS A 4 -2.50 10.45 -3.12
CA LYS A 4 -2.84 11.82 -3.47
C LYS A 4 -2.82 12.01 -4.97
N LEU A 5 -3.82 12.69 -5.50
CA LEU A 5 -3.86 13.07 -6.91
C LEU A 5 -3.27 14.47 -7.02
N ASP A 6 -2.21 14.61 -7.82
CA ASP A 6 -1.50 15.86 -7.98
C ASP A 6 -1.36 16.18 -9.47
N GLY A 7 -2.30 17.00 -10.01
CA GLY A 7 -2.34 17.30 -11.42
C GLY A 7 -2.48 16.04 -12.26
N ASP A 8 -1.47 15.74 -13.06
CA ASP A 8 -1.44 14.57 -13.94
C ASP A 8 -0.80 13.35 -13.28
N LYS A 9 -0.55 13.41 -11.97
CA LYS A 9 0.17 12.35 -11.26
C LYS A 9 -0.62 11.80 -10.09
N LEU A 10 -0.56 10.48 -9.92
CA LEU A 10 -1.04 9.82 -8.72
C LEU A 10 0.17 9.54 -7.83
N VAL A 11 0.23 10.19 -6.66
CA VAL A 11 1.35 10.07 -5.74
C VAL A 11 0.97 9.15 -4.61
N ILE A 12 1.77 8.11 -4.41
CA ILE A 12 1.53 7.12 -3.36
C ILE A 12 2.72 7.14 -2.40
N THR A 13 2.44 7.32 -1.12
CA THR A 13 3.46 7.35 -0.08
C THR A 13 3.21 6.21 0.90
N ILE A 14 4.21 5.37 1.09
CA ILE A 14 4.15 4.22 1.98
C ILE A 14 5.31 4.31 2.96
N ASP A 15 4.99 4.22 4.26
CA ASP A 15 6.02 4.19 5.30
C ASP A 15 6.62 2.78 5.36
N VAL A 16 7.91 2.69 5.04
CA VAL A 16 8.63 1.42 5.09
C VAL A 16 9.75 1.46 6.12
N SER A 17 9.60 2.30 7.14
CA SER A 17 10.54 2.34 8.25
C SER A 17 10.54 1.02 9.01
N LYS A 18 11.59 0.79 9.79
CA LYS A 18 11.71 -0.42 10.59
C LYS A 18 10.49 -0.63 11.49
N LYS A 19 10.00 0.45 12.10
CA LYS A 19 8.83 0.40 12.97
C LYS A 19 7.57 -0.01 12.22
N ALA A 20 7.39 0.51 11.01
CA ALA A 20 6.24 0.17 10.17
C ALA A 20 6.30 -1.29 9.73
N LEU A 21 7.49 -1.79 9.39
CA LEU A 21 7.67 -3.18 8.98
C LEU A 21 7.42 -4.15 10.13
N GLU A 22 7.84 -3.79 11.34
CA GLU A 22 7.60 -4.62 12.53
C GLU A 22 6.11 -4.71 12.89
N GLY A 23 5.34 -3.66 12.59
CA GLY A 23 3.91 -3.63 12.85
C GLY A 23 3.06 -4.18 11.71
N ALA A 24 3.67 -4.63 10.62
CA ALA A 24 2.93 -5.10 9.46
C ALA A 24 2.17 -6.39 9.78
N GLN A 25 0.97 -6.52 9.18
CA GLN A 25 0.13 -7.70 9.38
C GLN A 25 0.61 -8.86 8.52
N PRO A 26 0.43 -10.12 8.99
CA PRO A 26 0.74 -11.28 8.16
C PRO A 26 -0.13 -11.29 6.90
N SER A 27 0.47 -11.68 5.76
CA SER A 27 -0.29 -11.89 4.54
C SER A 27 -1.07 -13.20 4.63
N LYS A 28 -1.94 -13.45 3.64
CA LYS A 28 -2.72 -14.69 3.60
C LYS A 28 -1.84 -15.94 3.55
N SER A 29 -0.69 -15.84 2.87
CA SER A 29 0.22 -16.98 2.75
C SER A 29 1.02 -17.24 4.04
N GLY A 30 1.11 -16.25 4.91
CA GLY A 30 1.93 -16.34 6.12
C GLY A 30 3.42 -16.23 5.89
N LYS A 31 3.86 -16.13 4.64
CA LYS A 31 5.28 -16.06 4.29
C LYS A 31 5.83 -14.64 4.29
N THR A 32 4.94 -13.67 4.13
CA THR A 32 5.30 -12.26 4.09
C THR A 32 4.37 -11.48 4.99
N ARG A 33 4.71 -10.23 5.24
CA ARG A 33 3.86 -9.32 5.99
C ARG A 33 3.37 -8.21 5.09
N LEU A 34 2.12 -7.81 5.27
CA LEU A 34 1.50 -6.77 4.48
C LEU A 34 1.75 -5.41 5.13
N VAL A 35 2.52 -4.57 4.45
CA VAL A 35 2.86 -3.23 4.94
C VAL A 35 1.74 -2.25 4.60
N ALA A 36 1.25 -2.30 3.37
CA ALA A 36 0.20 -1.42 2.90
C ALA A 36 -0.58 -2.12 1.79
N SER A 37 -1.87 -1.82 1.71
CA SER A 37 -2.74 -2.41 0.70
C SER A 37 -3.95 -1.52 0.47
N THR A 38 -4.47 -1.55 -0.77
CA THR A 38 -5.75 -0.93 -1.09
C THR A 38 -6.93 -1.85 -0.74
N ASN A 39 -6.65 -3.07 -0.26
CA ASN A 39 -7.66 -4.08 0.05
C ASN A 39 -8.54 -4.38 -1.16
N GLY A 40 -7.88 -4.57 -2.29
CA GLY A 40 -8.52 -4.77 -3.57
C GLY A 40 -8.41 -3.53 -4.42
N PHE A 41 -9.45 -3.25 -5.18
CA PHE A 41 -9.45 -2.16 -6.15
C PHE A 41 -10.10 -0.90 -5.55
N THR A 42 -9.42 0.22 -5.66
CA THR A 42 -9.91 1.51 -5.18
C THR A 42 -9.80 2.56 -6.27
N ASN A 43 -10.83 3.37 -6.45
CA ASN A 43 -10.85 4.44 -7.44
C ASN A 43 -10.27 5.73 -6.87
N TYR A 44 -9.38 6.37 -7.64
CA TYR A 44 -8.81 7.67 -7.31
C TYR A 44 -8.96 8.58 -8.52
N GLY A 45 -10.07 9.36 -8.57
CA GLY A 45 -10.35 10.23 -9.68
C GLY A 45 -10.50 9.44 -10.99
N PRO A 46 -9.72 9.75 -12.03
CA PRO A 46 -9.87 9.09 -13.33
C PRO A 46 -9.23 7.71 -13.40
N VAL A 47 -8.59 7.24 -12.33
CA VAL A 47 -7.85 5.96 -12.36
C VAL A 47 -8.27 5.06 -11.22
N GLY A 48 -8.07 3.76 -11.44
CA GLY A 48 -8.23 2.76 -10.40
C GLY A 48 -6.87 2.23 -9.97
N LEU A 49 -6.76 1.88 -8.69
CA LEU A 49 -5.52 1.40 -8.11
C LEU A 49 -5.76 0.11 -7.35
N SER A 50 -4.92 -0.87 -7.62
CA SER A 50 -4.84 -2.10 -6.81
C SER A 50 -3.38 -2.26 -6.42
N LEU A 51 -3.10 -2.23 -5.11
CA LEU A 51 -1.73 -2.22 -4.63
C LEU A 51 -1.59 -3.10 -3.40
N ASN A 52 -0.52 -3.87 -3.37
CA ASN A 52 -0.10 -4.61 -2.19
C ASN A 52 1.40 -4.39 -2.01
N CYS A 53 1.78 -3.85 -0.86
CA CYS A 53 3.18 -3.67 -0.50
C CYS A 53 3.49 -4.62 0.65
N THR A 54 4.42 -5.53 0.39
CA THR A 54 4.74 -6.58 1.35
C THR A 54 6.21 -6.52 1.75
N THR A 55 6.53 -7.05 2.92
CA THR A 55 7.89 -7.23 3.39
C THR A 55 8.14 -8.71 3.67
N LYS A 56 9.40 -9.09 3.53
CA LYS A 56 9.81 -10.48 3.78
C LYS A 56 9.84 -10.82 5.26
#